data_696f0897509ee2799d9fe53a406437dc
#
_entry.id   696f0897509ee2799d9fe53a406437dc
#
_cell.length_a   1.000
_cell.length_b   1.000
_cell.length_c   1.000
_cell.angle_alpha   90.00
_cell.angle_beta   90.00
_cell.angle_gamma   90.00
#
_symmetry.space_group_name_H-M   'P 1'
#
loop_
_entity.id
_entity.type
_entity.pdbx_description
1 polymer ?
#
loop_
_entity_poly.entity_id
_entity_poly.type
_entity_poly.pdbx_seq_one_letter_code
_entity_poly.pdbx_strand_id
1 'polypeptide(L)'
;MIHQYKLSGYNIVLDVYSGSVHAVDDVAYDAIALIDQGSSREQAAAALAKKYADRADVTVSDINDVLDDIDELTAAGQLFAPDAYADHAFDFKNRSNVVKALCLHVAHTCNLNCSYCFAAQGKFHGEAGLMSFETGKRALDFLIEHSGTRRNLEVDFFGGEPLMNFEVCKQLVAYARSIEKEHNKNFRFTMTTNGIGITDEVIDWCNKECHNVVLSLDGRKEVNDRFRVDLAGNGSYDRIVPKFQKLVKARGGQGYYMRGTFTHHNVDFTKDLFHMADDLGFTELSMEPVVAPPDSPEALTEEDLPKLFDQYELLANDMLRRQKAGKPITFYHYILDLKHGPCIYKRISGCGSGTEYMAVTPWGDLYPCHQFVGDPNYKLGNVWDGVTNTALRDEFKLCNVYARPDCKDCWARLYCAGGCAANALHATGDIHGTYEYGCKVFRKRMECALMMQVAQRLDPELAKNAVKFESDCDGCGEGNDGACEK
;
A
#
# COMPACT_ATOMS: atom_id res chain seq x y z
N MET A 1 -11.13 -6.79 20.18
CA MET A 1 -9.81 -7.46 19.87
C MET A 1 -8.70 -6.46 20.19
N ILE A 2 -7.80 -6.83 21.06
CA ILE A 2 -6.69 -5.98 21.47
C ILE A 2 -5.38 -6.52 20.87
N HIS A 3 -4.51 -5.63 20.40
CA HIS A 3 -3.14 -5.95 20.05
C HIS A 3 -2.19 -5.09 20.90
N GLN A 4 -1.33 -5.75 21.66
CA GLN A 4 -0.35 -5.11 22.54
C GLN A 4 1.06 -5.49 22.13
N TYR A 5 1.94 -4.48 22.08
CA TYR A 5 3.36 -4.70 21.82
C TYR A 5 4.22 -3.58 22.40
N LYS A 6 5.51 -3.87 22.56
CA LYS A 6 6.51 -2.88 23.00
C LYS A 6 7.49 -2.64 21.88
N LEU A 7 7.69 -1.37 21.52
CA LEU A 7 8.61 -0.98 20.45
C LEU A 7 9.21 0.40 20.75
N SER A 8 10.52 0.53 20.59
CA SER A 8 11.29 1.78 20.74
C SER A 8 11.00 2.54 22.03
N GLY A 9 10.76 1.80 23.14
CA GLY A 9 10.49 2.37 24.47
C GLY A 9 9.04 2.74 24.72
N TYR A 10 8.13 2.47 23.80
CA TYR A 10 6.69 2.67 23.99
C TYR A 10 5.99 1.36 24.26
N ASN A 11 5.04 1.37 25.20
CA ASN A 11 4.03 0.32 25.36
C ASN A 11 2.81 0.76 24.57
N ILE A 12 2.45 0.02 23.53
CA ILE A 12 1.39 0.39 22.58
C ILE A 12 0.26 -0.62 22.66
N VAL A 13 -0.96 -0.10 22.74
CA VAL A 13 -2.19 -0.89 22.74
C VAL A 13 -3.07 -0.39 21.61
N LEU A 14 -3.43 -1.28 20.70
CA LEU A 14 -4.39 -1.03 19.62
C LEU A 14 -5.69 -1.77 19.93
N ASP A 15 -6.80 -1.05 19.98
CA ASP A 15 -8.11 -1.65 19.84
C ASP A 15 -8.47 -1.73 18.35
N VAL A 16 -8.54 -2.95 17.85
CA VAL A 16 -8.66 -3.22 16.40
C VAL A 16 -9.97 -2.70 15.80
N TYR A 17 -11.06 -2.79 16.57
CA TYR A 17 -12.38 -2.46 16.04
C TYR A 17 -12.74 -0.99 16.16
N SER A 18 -12.33 -0.33 17.22
CA SER A 18 -12.45 1.14 17.31
C SER A 18 -11.38 1.86 16.50
N GLY A 19 -10.23 1.21 16.26
CA GLY A 19 -9.05 1.84 15.67
C GLY A 19 -8.29 2.75 16.63
N SER A 20 -8.65 2.76 17.92
CA SER A 20 -7.98 3.56 18.97
C SER A 20 -6.60 3.02 19.27
N VAL A 21 -5.61 3.91 19.36
CA VAL A 21 -4.23 3.59 19.69
C VAL A 21 -3.84 4.31 20.97
N HIS A 22 -3.44 3.55 21.98
CA HIS A 22 -3.05 4.07 23.30
C HIS A 22 -1.57 3.83 23.55
N ALA A 23 -0.88 4.86 24.06
CA ALA A 23 0.45 4.74 24.63
C ALA A 23 0.28 4.74 26.16
N VAL A 24 0.71 3.68 26.81
CA VAL A 24 0.42 3.43 28.22
C VAL A 24 1.69 3.11 29.00
N ASP A 25 1.62 3.23 30.32
CA ASP A 25 2.68 2.76 31.20
C ASP A 25 2.65 1.23 31.38
N ASP A 26 3.58 0.68 32.17
CA ASP A 26 3.65 -0.75 32.39
C ASP A 26 2.45 -1.30 33.18
N VAL A 27 1.88 -0.52 34.11
CA VAL A 27 0.74 -0.96 34.93
C VAL A 27 -0.50 -1.10 34.05
N ALA A 28 -0.81 -0.08 33.26
CA ALA A 28 -1.93 -0.09 32.35
C ALA A 28 -1.77 -1.16 31.24
N TYR A 29 -0.53 -1.34 30.73
CA TYR A 29 -0.23 -2.38 29.75
C TYR A 29 -0.55 -3.78 30.30
N ASP A 30 -0.12 -4.08 31.52
CA ASP A 30 -0.39 -5.36 32.17
C ASP A 30 -1.86 -5.52 32.57
N ALA A 31 -2.52 -4.44 33.02
CA ALA A 31 -3.94 -4.42 33.37
C ALA A 31 -4.81 -4.81 32.17
N ILE A 32 -4.57 -4.15 31.03
CA ILE A 32 -5.29 -4.43 29.78
C ILE A 32 -5.08 -5.88 29.35
N ALA A 33 -3.84 -6.41 29.45
CA ALA A 33 -3.55 -7.81 29.13
C ALA A 33 -4.33 -8.80 30.01
N LEU A 34 -4.44 -8.53 31.31
CA LEU A 34 -5.19 -9.39 32.25
C LEU A 34 -6.69 -9.39 31.92
N ILE A 35 -7.25 -8.21 31.64
CA ILE A 35 -8.68 -8.07 31.30
C ILE A 35 -8.97 -8.73 29.94
N ASP A 36 -8.12 -8.57 28.93
CA ASP A 36 -8.29 -9.21 27.62
C ASP A 36 -8.23 -10.74 27.71
N GLN A 37 -7.49 -11.29 28.70
CA GLN A 37 -7.47 -12.72 29.03
C GLN A 37 -8.66 -13.19 29.87
N GLY A 38 -9.60 -12.31 30.17
CA GLY A 38 -10.85 -12.66 30.88
C GLY A 38 -10.79 -12.52 32.40
N SER A 39 -9.77 -11.88 32.97
CA SER A 39 -9.73 -11.57 34.41
C SER A 39 -10.81 -10.56 34.78
N SER A 40 -11.46 -10.76 35.93
CA SER A 40 -12.30 -9.69 36.50
C SER A 40 -11.44 -8.54 36.99
N ARG A 41 -12.06 -7.35 37.20
CA ARG A 41 -11.39 -6.18 37.75
C ARG A 41 -10.65 -6.50 39.05
N GLU A 42 -11.31 -7.24 39.98
CA GLU A 42 -10.75 -7.61 41.30
C GLU A 42 -9.56 -8.57 41.13
N GLN A 43 -9.64 -9.51 40.18
CA GLN A 43 -8.55 -10.44 39.87
C GLN A 43 -7.36 -9.69 39.29
N ALA A 44 -7.60 -8.76 38.35
CA ALA A 44 -6.58 -7.92 37.77
C ALA A 44 -5.89 -7.04 38.82
N ALA A 45 -6.67 -6.36 39.68
CA ALA A 45 -6.14 -5.57 40.79
C ALA A 45 -5.24 -6.36 41.74
N ALA A 46 -5.67 -7.57 42.13
CA ALA A 46 -4.88 -8.43 43.02
C ALA A 46 -3.58 -8.93 42.33
N ALA A 47 -3.65 -9.29 41.06
CA ALA A 47 -2.48 -9.72 40.28
C ALA A 47 -1.45 -8.59 40.11
N LEU A 48 -1.92 -7.37 39.81
CA LEU A 48 -1.07 -6.18 39.67
C LEU A 48 -0.42 -5.77 41.00
N ALA A 49 -1.21 -5.73 42.10
CA ALA A 49 -0.68 -5.44 43.44
C ALA A 49 0.43 -6.41 43.82
N LYS A 50 0.29 -7.69 43.48
CA LYS A 50 1.35 -8.70 43.69
C LYS A 50 2.54 -8.49 42.75
N LYS A 51 2.33 -8.19 41.47
CA LYS A 51 3.39 -8.01 40.46
C LYS A 51 4.25 -6.78 40.76
N TYR A 52 3.62 -5.71 41.23
CA TYR A 52 4.29 -4.43 41.49
C TYR A 52 4.61 -4.19 42.96
N ALA A 53 4.53 -5.22 43.85
CA ALA A 53 4.74 -5.10 45.31
C ALA A 53 6.08 -4.46 45.69
N ASP A 54 7.13 -4.70 44.91
CA ASP A 54 8.50 -4.21 45.12
C ASP A 54 8.77 -2.83 44.48
N ARG A 55 7.78 -2.26 43.78
CA ARG A 55 7.89 -0.95 43.12
C ARG A 55 7.30 0.13 44.01
N ALA A 56 8.16 0.95 44.63
CA ALA A 56 7.76 2.01 45.55
C ALA A 56 6.96 3.15 44.88
N ASP A 57 7.04 3.25 43.57
CA ASP A 57 6.35 4.23 42.72
C ASP A 57 4.97 3.76 42.23
N VAL A 58 4.55 2.54 42.59
CA VAL A 58 3.23 1.99 42.24
C VAL A 58 2.46 1.63 43.53
N THR A 59 1.38 2.32 43.77
CA THR A 59 0.49 2.08 44.93
C THR A 59 -0.76 1.32 44.50
N VAL A 60 -1.50 0.80 45.49
CA VAL A 60 -2.83 0.21 45.24
C VAL A 60 -3.81 1.27 44.69
N SER A 61 -3.64 2.54 45.04
CA SER A 61 -4.45 3.63 44.47
C SER A 61 -4.17 3.78 42.98
N ASP A 62 -2.89 3.83 42.59
CA ASP A 62 -2.51 3.96 41.17
C ASP A 62 -3.05 2.80 40.31
N ILE A 63 -3.05 1.58 40.88
CA ILE A 63 -3.65 0.41 40.19
C ILE A 63 -5.15 0.58 40.00
N ASN A 64 -5.87 1.11 41.03
CA ASN A 64 -7.30 1.35 40.90
C ASN A 64 -7.62 2.48 39.93
N ASP A 65 -6.83 3.55 39.94
CA ASP A 65 -6.97 4.67 38.99
C ASP A 65 -6.79 4.18 37.53
N VAL A 66 -5.79 3.33 37.27
CA VAL A 66 -5.60 2.68 35.96
C VAL A 66 -6.80 1.82 35.56
N LEU A 67 -7.38 1.06 36.49
CA LEU A 67 -8.56 0.24 36.20
C LEU A 67 -9.81 1.11 35.96
N ASP A 68 -9.94 2.26 36.63
CA ASP A 68 -11.00 3.24 36.37
C ASP A 68 -10.86 3.85 34.98
N ASP A 69 -9.64 4.24 34.56
CA ASP A 69 -9.37 4.72 33.21
C ASP A 69 -9.72 3.67 32.12
N ILE A 70 -9.41 2.39 32.37
CA ILE A 70 -9.77 1.29 31.49
C ILE A 70 -11.29 1.14 31.35
N ASP A 71 -12.01 1.24 32.46
CA ASP A 71 -13.47 1.18 32.46
C ASP A 71 -14.09 2.37 31.71
N GLU A 72 -13.53 3.58 31.87
CA GLU A 72 -13.94 4.79 31.11
C GLU A 72 -13.70 4.63 29.61
N LEU A 73 -12.52 4.17 29.21
CA LEU A 73 -12.20 3.93 27.78
C LEU A 73 -13.08 2.84 27.18
N THR A 74 -13.42 1.81 27.95
CA THR A 74 -14.33 0.74 27.54
C THR A 74 -15.75 1.27 27.36
N ALA A 75 -16.26 2.08 28.30
CA ALA A 75 -17.56 2.71 28.19
C ALA A 75 -17.64 3.72 27.02
N ALA A 76 -16.52 4.38 26.68
CA ALA A 76 -16.39 5.25 25.52
C ALA A 76 -16.24 4.51 24.18
N GLY A 77 -16.17 3.17 24.19
CA GLY A 77 -15.95 2.35 23.00
C GLY A 77 -14.56 2.51 22.36
N GLN A 78 -13.57 2.94 23.15
CA GLN A 78 -12.18 3.14 22.70
C GLN A 78 -11.25 2.00 23.13
N LEU A 79 -11.75 1.08 23.95
CA LEU A 79 -11.07 -0.14 24.37
C LEU A 79 -12.09 -1.28 24.45
N PHE A 80 -11.70 -2.49 24.07
CA PHE A 80 -12.55 -3.68 24.01
C PHE A 80 -13.84 -3.50 23.16
N ALA A 81 -13.77 -2.65 22.12
CA ALA A 81 -14.88 -2.40 21.23
C ALA A 81 -15.34 -3.69 20.51
N PRO A 82 -16.67 -3.85 20.29
CA PRO A 82 -17.19 -4.95 19.47
C PRO A 82 -16.87 -4.73 17.99
N ASP A 83 -16.87 -5.82 17.19
CA ASP A 83 -16.77 -5.73 15.74
C ASP A 83 -18.08 -5.22 15.13
N ALA A 84 -18.16 -3.90 14.92
CA ALA A 84 -19.34 -3.26 14.34
C ALA A 84 -19.40 -3.45 12.80
N TYR A 85 -18.38 -4.03 12.17
CA TYR A 85 -18.27 -4.10 10.72
C TYR A 85 -18.54 -5.50 10.15
N ALA A 86 -18.62 -6.52 10.99
CA ALA A 86 -18.85 -7.90 10.57
C ALA A 86 -20.13 -8.06 9.73
N ASP A 87 -21.20 -7.37 10.10
CA ASP A 87 -22.48 -7.42 9.39
C ASP A 87 -22.44 -6.73 8.01
N HIS A 88 -21.59 -5.71 7.86
CA HIS A 88 -21.42 -5.00 6.58
C HIS A 88 -20.66 -5.83 5.52
N ALA A 89 -19.92 -6.85 5.93
CA ALA A 89 -19.17 -7.71 5.01
C ALA A 89 -20.07 -8.53 4.07
N PHE A 90 -21.30 -8.82 4.46
CA PHE A 90 -22.26 -9.55 3.65
C PHE A 90 -22.80 -8.72 2.49
N ASP A 91 -22.84 -7.39 2.61
CA ASP A 91 -23.33 -6.47 1.58
C ASP A 91 -22.34 -6.30 0.43
N PHE A 92 -21.08 -6.74 0.58
CA PHE A 92 -20.06 -6.64 -0.46
C PHE A 92 -20.43 -7.36 -1.76
N LYS A 93 -21.21 -8.43 -1.71
CA LYS A 93 -21.77 -9.08 -2.91
C LYS A 93 -22.68 -8.16 -3.71
N ASN A 94 -23.42 -7.31 -3.02
CA ASN A 94 -24.42 -6.41 -3.60
C ASN A 94 -23.85 -5.02 -3.92
N ARG A 95 -22.55 -4.78 -3.61
CA ARG A 95 -21.90 -3.51 -3.88
C ARG A 95 -21.94 -3.19 -5.37
N SER A 96 -22.23 -1.93 -5.70
CA SER A 96 -22.18 -1.43 -7.07
C SER A 96 -20.78 -1.57 -7.67
N ASN A 97 -20.71 -1.95 -8.95
CA ASN A 97 -19.45 -2.11 -9.67
C ASN A 97 -19.02 -0.76 -10.27
N VAL A 98 -18.52 0.14 -9.45
CA VAL A 98 -18.02 1.45 -9.92
C VAL A 98 -16.53 1.32 -10.16
N VAL A 99 -16.11 1.36 -11.42
CA VAL A 99 -14.70 1.36 -11.79
C VAL A 99 -14.12 2.75 -11.53
N LYS A 100 -13.04 2.81 -10.75
CA LYS A 100 -12.37 4.07 -10.37
C LYS A 100 -11.01 4.24 -11.01
N ALA A 101 -10.37 3.12 -11.42
CA ALA A 101 -9.02 3.14 -11.92
C ALA A 101 -8.76 2.07 -12.97
N LEU A 102 -7.94 2.41 -13.96
CA LEU A 102 -7.41 1.48 -14.95
C LEU A 102 -5.88 1.52 -14.98
N CYS A 103 -5.28 0.33 -15.02
CA CYS A 103 -3.88 0.14 -15.34
C CYS A 103 -3.77 -0.17 -16.83
N LEU A 104 -3.38 0.81 -17.63
CA LEU A 104 -3.23 0.64 -19.08
C LEU A 104 -1.84 0.07 -19.39
N HIS A 105 -1.79 -1.18 -19.82
CA HIS A 105 -0.59 -1.79 -20.36
C HIS A 105 -0.34 -1.26 -21.77
N VAL A 106 0.19 -0.05 -21.87
CA VAL A 106 0.43 0.58 -23.17
C VAL A 106 1.52 -0.12 -23.98
N ALA A 107 2.36 -0.93 -23.32
CA ALA A 107 3.42 -1.70 -23.97
C ALA A 107 3.59 -3.08 -23.33
N HIS A 108 3.37 -4.16 -24.06
CA HIS A 108 3.80 -5.51 -23.73
C HIS A 108 5.20 -5.77 -24.32
N THR A 109 6.14 -4.90 -23.96
CA THR A 109 7.57 -5.01 -24.29
C THR A 109 8.35 -4.12 -23.31
N CYS A 110 9.63 -4.45 -23.08
CA CYS A 110 10.51 -3.70 -22.20
C CYS A 110 11.92 -3.62 -22.77
N ASN A 111 12.63 -2.54 -22.50
CA ASN A 111 14.02 -2.33 -22.86
C ASN A 111 15.01 -2.77 -21.76
N LEU A 112 14.51 -3.33 -20.65
CA LEU A 112 15.27 -4.02 -19.61
C LEU A 112 14.88 -5.50 -19.53
N ASN A 113 15.78 -6.31 -18.96
CA ASN A 113 15.65 -7.75 -18.77
C ASN A 113 15.84 -8.13 -17.30
N CYS A 114 15.02 -7.54 -16.40
CA CYS A 114 15.12 -7.75 -14.96
C CYS A 114 14.83 -9.23 -14.61
N SER A 115 15.70 -9.89 -13.81
CA SER A 115 15.57 -11.32 -13.49
C SER A 115 14.33 -11.63 -12.64
N TYR A 116 13.96 -10.76 -11.71
CA TYR A 116 12.78 -10.93 -10.84
C TYR A 116 11.46 -10.44 -11.47
N CYS A 117 11.44 -10.09 -12.76
CA CYS A 117 10.28 -9.44 -13.39
C CYS A 117 9.06 -10.36 -13.46
N PHE A 118 8.03 -10.09 -12.67
CA PHE A 118 6.76 -10.83 -12.71
C PHE A 118 6.04 -10.74 -14.07
N ALA A 119 6.34 -9.67 -14.85
CA ALA A 119 5.74 -9.41 -16.16
C ALA A 119 6.47 -10.14 -17.30
N ALA A 120 7.33 -11.13 -17.03
CA ALA A 120 8.13 -11.84 -18.04
C ALA A 120 8.79 -10.85 -19.03
N GLN A 121 9.56 -9.90 -18.50
CA GLN A 121 10.23 -8.81 -19.22
C GLN A 121 9.26 -7.98 -20.09
N GLY A 122 8.04 -7.82 -19.57
CA GLY A 122 6.99 -7.01 -20.18
C GLY A 122 6.07 -7.76 -21.15
N LYS A 123 6.29 -9.05 -21.41
CA LYS A 123 5.44 -9.85 -22.31
C LYS A 123 4.22 -10.46 -21.61
N PHE A 124 4.21 -10.49 -20.27
CA PHE A 124 3.14 -11.07 -19.48
C PHE A 124 2.76 -12.50 -19.91
N HIS A 125 3.79 -13.32 -20.20
CA HIS A 125 3.68 -14.70 -20.69
C HIS A 125 2.94 -14.85 -22.04
N GLY A 126 2.74 -13.74 -22.76
CA GLY A 126 2.08 -13.68 -24.07
C GLY A 126 2.94 -13.04 -25.16
N GLU A 127 2.29 -12.44 -26.13
CA GLU A 127 2.93 -11.78 -27.25
C GLU A 127 3.39 -10.36 -26.90
N ALA A 128 4.46 -9.90 -27.55
CA ALA A 128 4.87 -8.51 -27.51
C ALA A 128 3.92 -7.65 -28.35
N GLY A 129 3.59 -6.46 -27.87
CA GLY A 129 2.72 -5.54 -28.59
C GLY A 129 2.69 -4.16 -27.96
N LEU A 130 2.23 -3.20 -28.73
CA LEU A 130 1.97 -1.83 -28.28
C LEU A 130 0.47 -1.54 -28.40
N MET A 131 -0.08 -0.87 -27.42
CA MET A 131 -1.49 -0.43 -27.42
C MET A 131 -1.68 0.60 -28.54
N SER A 132 -2.72 0.43 -29.34
CA SER A 132 -3.14 1.45 -30.31
C SER A 132 -3.86 2.61 -29.60
N PHE A 133 -3.88 3.78 -30.22
CA PHE A 133 -4.68 4.90 -29.72
C PHE A 133 -6.16 4.52 -29.58
N GLU A 134 -6.69 3.79 -30.55
CA GLU A 134 -8.11 3.37 -30.56
C GLU A 134 -8.44 2.47 -29.37
N THR A 135 -7.55 1.51 -29.06
CA THR A 135 -7.73 0.63 -27.90
C THR A 135 -7.69 1.43 -26.59
N GLY A 136 -6.68 2.30 -26.45
CA GLY A 136 -6.54 3.12 -25.24
C GLY A 136 -7.68 4.13 -25.08
N LYS A 137 -8.13 4.75 -26.20
CA LYS A 137 -9.31 5.62 -26.22
C LYS A 137 -10.55 4.86 -25.73
N ARG A 138 -10.81 3.66 -26.27
CA ARG A 138 -11.95 2.84 -25.87
C ARG A 138 -11.86 2.46 -24.37
N ALA A 139 -10.64 2.23 -23.85
CA ALA A 139 -10.44 1.98 -22.42
C ALA A 139 -10.82 3.20 -21.55
N LEU A 140 -10.52 4.42 -21.99
CA LEU A 140 -10.93 5.64 -21.28
C LEU A 140 -12.44 5.84 -21.35
N ASP A 141 -13.07 5.58 -22.51
CA ASP A 141 -14.53 5.60 -22.67
C ASP A 141 -15.20 4.57 -21.72
N PHE A 142 -14.66 3.34 -21.68
CA PHE A 142 -15.10 2.29 -20.75
C PHE A 142 -15.01 2.75 -19.28
N LEU A 143 -13.92 3.42 -18.89
CA LEU A 143 -13.76 3.93 -17.53
C LEU A 143 -14.84 4.97 -17.20
N ILE A 144 -15.15 5.89 -18.12
CA ILE A 144 -16.23 6.88 -17.94
C ILE A 144 -17.57 6.18 -17.80
N GLU A 145 -17.91 5.26 -18.72
CA GLU A 145 -19.18 4.53 -18.75
C GLU A 145 -19.44 3.75 -17.45
N HIS A 146 -18.38 3.23 -16.82
CA HIS A 146 -18.47 2.36 -15.64
C HIS A 146 -18.11 3.06 -14.32
N SER A 147 -17.83 4.36 -14.34
CA SER A 147 -17.42 5.11 -13.12
C SER A 147 -18.59 5.78 -12.39
N GLY A 148 -19.82 5.65 -12.88
CA GLY A 148 -21.01 6.26 -12.26
C GLY A 148 -20.82 7.76 -12.03
N THR A 149 -21.18 8.23 -10.85
CA THR A 149 -21.06 9.64 -10.45
C THR A 149 -19.65 10.05 -9.99
N ARG A 150 -18.70 9.08 -9.91
CA ARG A 150 -17.35 9.36 -9.44
C ARG A 150 -16.64 10.33 -10.36
N ARG A 151 -16.13 11.45 -9.80
CA ARG A 151 -15.47 12.51 -10.57
C ARG A 151 -14.00 12.18 -10.84
N ASN A 152 -13.23 11.79 -9.81
CA ASN A 152 -11.80 11.53 -9.93
C ASN A 152 -11.56 10.09 -10.40
N LEU A 153 -10.88 9.96 -11.55
CA LEU A 153 -10.56 8.70 -12.20
C LEU A 153 -9.04 8.56 -12.32
N GLU A 154 -8.51 7.40 -11.91
CA GLU A 154 -7.07 7.13 -11.95
C GLU A 154 -6.72 6.32 -13.20
N VAL A 155 -5.67 6.69 -13.88
CA VAL A 155 -5.14 5.96 -15.04
C VAL A 155 -3.63 5.81 -14.90
N ASP A 156 -3.18 4.55 -14.76
CA ASP A 156 -1.76 4.22 -14.65
C ASP A 156 -1.25 3.77 -16.02
N PHE A 157 -0.29 4.50 -16.59
CA PHE A 157 0.49 4.01 -17.73
C PHE A 157 1.52 3.01 -17.23
N PHE A 158 1.35 1.77 -17.67
CA PHE A 158 2.08 0.61 -17.20
C PHE A 158 2.41 -0.36 -18.35
N GLY A 159 2.84 -1.57 -17.99
CA GLY A 159 3.16 -2.67 -18.89
C GLY A 159 4.60 -3.16 -18.67
N GLY A 160 5.35 -3.38 -19.74
CA GLY A 160 6.79 -3.62 -19.66
C GLY A 160 7.52 -2.31 -19.37
N GLU A 161 7.54 -1.41 -20.39
CA GLU A 161 8.02 -0.03 -20.22
C GLU A 161 7.11 0.92 -21.02
N PRO A 162 6.29 1.74 -20.36
CA PRO A 162 5.32 2.59 -21.05
C PRO A 162 5.95 3.65 -21.95
N LEU A 163 7.17 4.12 -21.66
CA LEU A 163 7.86 5.08 -22.52
C LEU A 163 8.24 4.51 -23.91
N MET A 164 8.14 3.19 -24.10
CA MET A 164 8.25 2.59 -25.44
C MET A 164 7.04 2.90 -26.34
N ASN A 165 5.93 3.37 -25.75
CA ASN A 165 4.73 3.81 -26.45
C ASN A 165 4.30 5.22 -26.04
N PHE A 166 5.27 6.10 -25.86
CA PHE A 166 5.07 7.43 -25.30
C PHE A 166 4.12 8.30 -26.13
N GLU A 167 4.17 8.19 -27.47
CA GLU A 167 3.28 8.95 -28.36
C GLU A 167 1.79 8.63 -28.11
N VAL A 168 1.47 7.36 -27.89
CA VAL A 168 0.11 6.95 -27.55
C VAL A 168 -0.27 7.47 -26.17
N CYS A 169 0.62 7.47 -25.17
CA CYS A 169 0.34 8.08 -23.87
C CYS A 169 -0.03 9.56 -24.02
N LYS A 170 0.71 10.32 -24.84
CA LYS A 170 0.40 11.75 -25.12
C LYS A 170 -0.99 11.92 -25.76
N GLN A 171 -1.30 11.10 -26.75
CA GLN A 171 -2.60 11.13 -27.45
C GLN A 171 -3.76 10.80 -26.48
N LEU A 172 -3.60 9.79 -25.62
CA LEU A 172 -4.61 9.40 -24.65
C LEU A 172 -4.89 10.49 -23.62
N VAL A 173 -3.83 11.14 -23.10
CA VAL A 173 -4.00 12.27 -22.18
C VAL A 173 -4.71 13.44 -22.87
N ALA A 174 -4.30 13.79 -24.10
CA ALA A 174 -4.95 14.85 -24.86
C ALA A 174 -6.45 14.54 -25.09
N TYR A 175 -6.77 13.28 -25.41
CA TYR A 175 -8.17 12.84 -25.54
C TYR A 175 -8.92 12.98 -24.22
N ALA A 176 -8.38 12.44 -23.11
CA ALA A 176 -9.02 12.52 -21.80
C ALA A 176 -9.34 13.98 -21.41
N ARG A 177 -8.36 14.89 -21.56
CA ARG A 177 -8.53 16.32 -21.27
C ARG A 177 -9.63 16.96 -22.12
N SER A 178 -9.81 16.50 -23.36
CA SER A 178 -10.85 17.04 -24.25
C SER A 178 -12.26 16.70 -23.83
N ILE A 179 -12.47 15.57 -23.11
CA ILE A 179 -13.79 15.05 -22.73
C ILE A 179 -14.13 15.23 -21.23
N GLU A 180 -13.15 15.54 -20.39
CA GLU A 180 -13.32 15.65 -18.92
C GLU A 180 -14.50 16.54 -18.54
N LYS A 181 -14.61 17.71 -19.15
CA LYS A 181 -15.63 18.70 -18.82
C LYS A 181 -17.04 18.22 -19.18
N GLU A 182 -17.20 17.60 -20.35
CA GLU A 182 -18.50 17.08 -20.83
C GLU A 182 -19.03 15.99 -19.90
N HIS A 183 -18.17 15.10 -19.44
CA HIS A 183 -18.53 13.98 -18.58
C HIS A 183 -18.45 14.28 -17.07
N ASN A 184 -18.09 15.53 -16.67
CA ASN A 184 -17.83 15.89 -15.27
C ASN A 184 -16.82 14.96 -14.59
N LYS A 185 -15.73 14.64 -15.29
CA LYS A 185 -14.64 13.79 -14.80
C LYS A 185 -13.35 14.60 -14.62
N ASN A 186 -12.42 14.05 -13.87
CA ASN A 186 -11.09 14.55 -13.67
C ASN A 186 -10.14 13.36 -13.70
N PHE A 187 -9.36 13.22 -14.77
CA PHE A 187 -8.40 12.14 -14.90
C PHE A 187 -7.08 12.49 -14.22
N ARG A 188 -6.62 11.59 -13.37
CA ARG A 188 -5.30 11.64 -12.73
C ARG A 188 -4.41 10.57 -13.35
N PHE A 189 -3.37 10.99 -14.04
CA PHE A 189 -2.44 10.08 -14.71
C PHE A 189 -1.22 9.80 -13.86
N THR A 190 -0.84 8.53 -13.78
CA THR A 190 0.43 8.08 -13.20
C THR A 190 1.28 7.44 -14.30
N MET A 191 2.57 7.77 -14.32
CA MET A 191 3.55 7.14 -15.20
C MET A 191 4.50 6.29 -14.37
N THR A 192 4.54 4.97 -14.61
CA THR A 192 5.53 4.08 -13.99
C THR A 192 6.62 3.74 -15.00
N THR A 193 7.89 4.09 -14.72
CA THR A 193 8.97 3.90 -15.69
C THR A 193 10.26 3.37 -15.05
N ASN A 194 11.00 2.59 -15.84
CA ASN A 194 12.36 2.15 -15.52
C ASN A 194 13.43 3.25 -15.80
N GLY A 195 13.04 4.37 -16.37
CA GLY A 195 13.88 5.55 -16.56
C GLY A 195 14.77 5.55 -17.82
N ILE A 196 14.95 4.45 -18.51
CA ILE A 196 15.83 4.38 -19.69
C ILE A 196 15.36 5.36 -20.79
N GLY A 197 14.04 5.43 -21.00
CA GLY A 197 13.40 6.26 -22.01
C GLY A 197 13.21 7.74 -21.63
N ILE A 198 13.58 8.16 -20.44
CA ILE A 198 13.40 9.56 -20.00
C ILE A 198 14.31 10.49 -20.81
N THR A 199 13.68 11.48 -21.45
CA THR A 199 14.26 12.64 -22.16
C THR A 199 13.73 13.93 -21.56
N ASP A 200 14.23 15.07 -22.02
CA ASP A 200 13.70 16.38 -21.58
C ASP A 200 12.22 16.56 -21.95
N GLU A 201 11.81 16.08 -23.13
CA GLU A 201 10.41 16.07 -23.56
C GLU A 201 9.54 15.26 -22.58
N VAL A 202 10.00 14.07 -22.18
CA VAL A 202 9.27 13.24 -21.20
C VAL A 202 9.16 13.94 -19.85
N ILE A 203 10.22 14.59 -19.39
CA ILE A 203 10.22 15.35 -18.12
C ILE A 203 9.19 16.47 -18.18
N ASP A 204 9.21 17.30 -19.21
CA ASP A 204 8.31 18.44 -19.38
C ASP A 204 6.84 17.96 -19.45
N TRP A 205 6.60 16.90 -20.23
CA TRP A 205 5.27 16.32 -20.37
C TRP A 205 4.75 15.70 -19.04
N CYS A 206 5.56 14.87 -18.37
CA CYS A 206 5.17 14.28 -17.09
C CYS A 206 4.89 15.37 -16.04
N ASN A 207 5.68 16.43 -16.01
CA ASN A 207 5.47 17.52 -15.05
C ASN A 207 4.19 18.30 -15.30
N LYS A 208 3.74 18.36 -16.54
CA LYS A 208 2.49 19.04 -16.93
C LYS A 208 1.26 18.16 -16.76
N GLU A 209 1.32 16.89 -17.15
CA GLU A 209 0.17 16.03 -17.34
C GLU A 209 0.01 14.94 -16.28
N CYS A 210 1.11 14.46 -15.66
CA CYS A 210 1.05 13.39 -14.69
C CYS A 210 0.91 13.93 -13.27
N HIS A 211 -0.13 13.45 -12.59
CA HIS A 211 -0.32 13.68 -11.16
C HIS A 211 0.83 13.06 -10.36
N ASN A 212 1.27 11.88 -10.74
CA ASN A 212 2.34 11.15 -10.09
C ASN A 212 3.28 10.46 -11.10
N VAL A 213 4.56 10.29 -10.72
CA VAL A 213 5.54 9.52 -11.50
C VAL A 213 6.24 8.52 -10.60
N VAL A 214 6.15 7.24 -10.95
CA VAL A 214 6.80 6.14 -10.24
C VAL A 214 8.13 5.82 -10.93
N LEU A 215 9.22 5.98 -10.21
CA LEU A 215 10.58 5.83 -10.71
C LEU A 215 11.20 4.54 -10.15
N SER A 216 11.46 3.58 -11.03
CA SER A 216 11.92 2.25 -10.63
C SER A 216 13.43 2.23 -10.36
N LEU A 217 13.82 2.12 -9.08
CA LEU A 217 15.21 2.03 -8.62
C LEU A 217 15.30 1.17 -7.37
N ASP A 218 16.19 0.17 -7.36
CA ASP A 218 16.31 -0.78 -6.24
C ASP A 218 17.30 -0.33 -5.16
N GLY A 219 17.88 0.87 -5.28
CA GLY A 219 18.80 1.45 -4.29
C GLY A 219 20.23 1.57 -4.78
N ARG A 220 21.19 1.01 -4.03
CA ARG A 220 22.63 1.05 -4.36
C ARG A 220 22.90 0.48 -5.75
N LYS A 221 23.95 0.96 -6.39
CA LYS A 221 24.30 0.58 -7.77
C LYS A 221 24.45 -0.94 -7.92
N GLU A 222 25.18 -1.59 -7.03
CA GLU A 222 25.40 -3.04 -7.08
C GLU A 222 24.11 -3.85 -6.90
N VAL A 223 23.13 -3.32 -6.15
CA VAL A 223 21.81 -3.93 -5.97
C VAL A 223 20.97 -3.74 -7.23
N ASN A 224 20.85 -2.50 -7.70
CA ASN A 224 20.09 -2.19 -8.91
C ASN A 224 20.62 -2.95 -10.13
N ASP A 225 21.93 -2.91 -10.39
CA ASP A 225 22.57 -3.48 -11.56
C ASP A 225 22.72 -5.01 -11.51
N ARG A 226 22.46 -5.63 -10.35
CA ARG A 226 22.30 -7.07 -10.24
C ARG A 226 21.06 -7.58 -10.97
N PHE A 227 19.98 -6.83 -10.92
CA PHE A 227 18.67 -7.26 -11.41
C PHE A 227 18.21 -6.50 -12.64
N ARG A 228 18.38 -5.16 -12.66
CA ARG A 228 17.87 -4.26 -13.71
C ARG A 228 18.91 -4.03 -14.78
N VAL A 229 19.11 -5.07 -15.58
CA VAL A 229 20.04 -5.06 -16.72
C VAL A 229 19.30 -4.90 -18.05
N ASP A 230 20.00 -4.41 -19.08
CA ASP A 230 19.49 -4.40 -20.43
C ASP A 230 19.65 -5.80 -21.10
N LEU A 231 19.21 -5.94 -22.34
CA LEU A 231 19.30 -7.21 -23.09
C LEU A 231 20.76 -7.68 -23.32
N ALA A 232 21.73 -6.77 -23.22
CA ALA A 232 23.16 -7.10 -23.33
C ALA A 232 23.80 -7.40 -21.97
N GLY A 233 23.01 -7.35 -20.85
CA GLY A 233 23.49 -7.60 -19.50
C GLY A 233 24.15 -6.39 -18.84
N ASN A 234 24.07 -5.19 -19.41
CA ASN A 234 24.62 -3.98 -18.79
C ASN A 234 23.66 -3.42 -17.77
N GLY A 235 24.20 -2.98 -16.61
CA GLY A 235 23.42 -2.32 -15.56
C GLY A 235 22.77 -1.03 -16.04
N SER A 236 21.68 -0.66 -15.38
CA SER A 236 20.89 0.52 -15.72
C SER A 236 21.18 1.74 -14.84
N TYR A 237 21.77 1.56 -13.67
CA TYR A 237 21.91 2.58 -12.62
C TYR A 237 22.51 3.92 -13.15
N ASP A 238 23.70 3.88 -13.75
CA ASP A 238 24.39 5.11 -14.20
C ASP A 238 23.62 5.83 -15.32
N ARG A 239 22.74 5.10 -16.01
CA ARG A 239 21.91 5.64 -17.12
C ARG A 239 20.64 6.30 -16.62
N ILE A 240 20.07 5.82 -15.50
CA ILE A 240 18.75 6.27 -15.00
C ILE A 240 18.83 7.29 -13.88
N VAL A 241 19.78 7.16 -12.94
CA VAL A 241 19.88 8.04 -11.77
C VAL A 241 19.97 9.53 -12.14
N PRO A 242 20.84 9.97 -13.08
CA PRO A 242 20.88 11.38 -13.46
C PRO A 242 19.56 11.91 -14.04
N LYS A 243 18.83 11.05 -14.75
CA LYS A 243 17.52 11.38 -15.35
C LYS A 243 16.45 11.51 -14.26
N PHE A 244 16.44 10.60 -13.28
CA PHE A 244 15.53 10.68 -12.13
C PHE A 244 15.76 11.94 -11.31
N GLN A 245 17.03 12.26 -11.01
CA GLN A 245 17.38 13.51 -10.32
C GLN A 245 16.91 14.75 -11.08
N LYS A 246 17.09 14.78 -12.41
CA LYS A 246 16.62 15.87 -13.27
C LYS A 246 15.10 15.99 -13.22
N LEU A 247 14.37 14.88 -13.36
CA LEU A 247 12.91 14.85 -13.31
C LEU A 247 12.38 15.33 -11.96
N VAL A 248 12.89 14.77 -10.87
CA VAL A 248 12.47 15.12 -9.50
C VAL A 248 12.74 16.59 -9.20
N LYS A 249 13.92 17.09 -9.58
CA LYS A 249 14.24 18.52 -9.44
C LYS A 249 13.27 19.41 -10.23
N ALA A 250 12.94 19.05 -11.46
CA ALA A 250 12.01 19.79 -12.30
C ALA A 250 10.57 19.75 -11.75
N ARG A 251 10.19 18.71 -10.99
CA ARG A 251 8.90 18.61 -10.27
C ARG A 251 8.88 19.32 -8.93
N GLY A 252 9.98 19.96 -8.51
CA GLY A 252 10.09 20.58 -7.19
C GLY A 252 10.07 19.57 -6.04
N GLY A 253 10.45 18.33 -6.28
CA GLY A 253 10.49 17.25 -5.27
C GLY A 253 9.13 16.70 -4.85
N GLN A 254 8.09 16.85 -5.67
CA GLN A 254 6.72 16.43 -5.34
C GLN A 254 6.09 15.59 -6.46
N GLY A 255 5.03 14.84 -6.12
CA GLY A 255 4.27 14.04 -7.07
C GLY A 255 5.09 12.93 -7.73
N TYR A 256 6.03 12.34 -7.01
CA TYR A 256 6.80 11.17 -7.42
C TYR A 256 7.04 10.24 -6.24
N TYR A 257 7.45 9.04 -6.51
CA TYR A 257 8.16 8.21 -5.54
C TYR A 257 9.11 7.22 -6.23
N MET A 258 10.22 6.96 -5.54
CA MET A 258 11.14 5.90 -5.92
C MET A 258 10.52 4.57 -5.52
N ARG A 259 10.45 3.62 -6.45
CA ARG A 259 9.95 2.28 -6.19
C ARG A 259 11.04 1.25 -6.42
N GLY A 260 11.50 0.65 -5.34
CA GLY A 260 12.46 -0.44 -5.37
C GLY A 260 11.84 -1.78 -4.97
N THR A 261 12.58 -2.83 -5.26
CA THR A 261 12.29 -4.21 -4.83
C THR A 261 13.48 -4.74 -4.06
N PHE A 262 13.25 -5.33 -2.89
CA PHE A 262 14.28 -6.05 -2.18
C PHE A 262 14.03 -7.55 -2.22
N THR A 263 15.11 -8.31 -2.16
CA THR A 263 15.16 -9.76 -2.33
C THR A 263 15.96 -10.40 -1.20
N HIS A 264 16.08 -11.71 -1.19
CA HIS A 264 17.03 -12.43 -0.32
C HIS A 264 18.46 -11.87 -0.36
N HIS A 265 18.87 -11.29 -1.49
CA HIS A 265 20.24 -10.77 -1.66
C HIS A 265 20.49 -9.39 -1.05
N ASN A 266 19.45 -8.63 -0.75
CA ASN A 266 19.53 -7.30 -0.14
C ASN A 266 18.50 -7.11 0.98
N VAL A 267 18.47 -8.08 1.89
CA VAL A 267 17.63 -8.03 3.11
C VAL A 267 17.94 -6.78 3.95
N ASP A 268 19.15 -6.20 3.82
CA ASP A 268 19.55 -4.92 4.40
C ASP A 268 19.05 -3.69 3.62
N PHE A 269 17.80 -3.77 3.17
CA PHE A 269 17.16 -2.81 2.26
C PHE A 269 17.14 -1.36 2.77
N THR A 270 17.32 -1.13 4.07
CA THR A 270 17.44 0.22 4.63
C THR A 270 18.67 0.94 4.09
N LYS A 271 19.76 0.22 3.80
CA LYS A 271 20.94 0.82 3.15
C LYS A 271 20.62 1.33 1.75
N ASP A 272 19.72 0.66 1.04
CA ASP A 272 19.26 1.06 -0.28
C ASP A 272 18.38 2.31 -0.18
N LEU A 273 17.48 2.36 0.82
CA LEU A 273 16.66 3.55 1.10
C LEU A 273 17.53 4.74 1.52
N PHE A 274 18.51 4.54 2.40
CA PHE A 274 19.39 5.61 2.85
C PHE A 274 20.30 6.10 1.72
N HIS A 275 20.79 5.22 0.85
CA HIS A 275 21.48 5.61 -0.36
C HIS A 275 20.63 6.51 -1.25
N MET A 276 19.36 6.12 -1.50
CA MET A 276 18.42 6.95 -2.27
C MET A 276 18.18 8.31 -1.61
N ALA A 277 18.10 8.36 -0.27
CA ALA A 277 17.84 9.60 0.47
C ALA A 277 19.08 10.49 0.60
N ASP A 278 20.20 9.94 1.06
CA ASP A 278 21.36 10.72 1.49
C ASP A 278 22.32 11.02 0.34
N ASP A 279 22.56 10.04 -0.55
CA ASP A 279 23.50 10.19 -1.64
C ASP A 279 22.83 10.75 -2.91
N LEU A 280 21.56 10.36 -3.17
CA LEU A 280 20.83 10.74 -4.39
C LEU A 280 19.84 11.89 -4.19
N GLY A 281 19.42 12.17 -2.95
CA GLY A 281 18.53 13.27 -2.59
C GLY A 281 17.05 13.01 -2.84
N PHE A 282 16.62 11.75 -2.93
CA PHE A 282 15.21 11.40 -3.07
C PHE A 282 14.55 11.27 -1.69
N THR A 283 13.39 11.90 -1.52
CA THR A 283 12.68 11.95 -0.23
C THR A 283 11.41 11.11 -0.19
N GLU A 284 10.85 10.78 -1.36
CA GLU A 284 9.63 9.97 -1.48
C GLU A 284 9.99 8.55 -1.89
N LEU A 285 9.93 7.60 -0.96
CA LEU A 285 10.53 6.28 -1.09
C LEU A 285 9.50 5.16 -0.87
N SER A 286 9.64 4.09 -1.65
CA SER A 286 8.89 2.85 -1.52
C SER A 286 9.81 1.67 -1.84
N MET A 287 9.82 0.65 -0.98
CA MET A 287 10.47 -0.63 -1.28
C MET A 287 9.57 -1.79 -0.88
N GLU A 288 9.36 -2.69 -1.84
CA GLU A 288 8.53 -3.88 -1.67
C GLU A 288 9.38 -5.15 -1.61
N PRO A 289 8.97 -6.14 -0.80
CA PRO A 289 9.55 -7.45 -0.90
C PRO A 289 9.26 -8.07 -2.26
N VAL A 290 10.22 -8.76 -2.84
CA VAL A 290 9.95 -9.59 -4.01
C VAL A 290 8.92 -10.67 -3.67
N VAL A 291 7.98 -10.90 -4.57
CA VAL A 291 7.10 -12.08 -4.53
C VAL A 291 7.53 -12.98 -5.65
N ALA A 292 8.24 -14.04 -5.30
CA ALA A 292 8.83 -14.99 -6.23
C ALA A 292 8.49 -16.43 -5.82
N PRO A 293 8.51 -17.39 -6.76
CA PRO A 293 8.39 -18.80 -6.41
C PRO A 293 9.44 -19.20 -5.36
N PRO A 294 9.11 -20.12 -4.44
CA PRO A 294 10.02 -20.50 -3.35
C PRO A 294 11.38 -21.07 -3.78
N ASP A 295 11.48 -21.59 -4.99
CA ASP A 295 12.70 -22.13 -5.61
C ASP A 295 13.51 -21.06 -6.37
N SER A 296 13.01 -19.83 -6.45
CA SER A 296 13.76 -18.72 -7.04
C SER A 296 14.92 -18.30 -6.13
N PRO A 297 16.12 -18.02 -6.67
CA PRO A 297 17.24 -17.52 -5.87
C PRO A 297 17.01 -16.14 -5.28
N GLU A 298 16.03 -15.38 -5.79
CA GLU A 298 15.62 -14.06 -5.28
C GLU A 298 14.61 -14.17 -4.13
N ALA A 299 13.97 -15.34 -3.95
CA ALA A 299 12.89 -15.52 -2.99
C ALA A 299 13.34 -15.24 -1.55
N LEU A 300 12.54 -14.48 -0.84
CA LEU A 300 12.70 -14.29 0.60
C LEU A 300 12.25 -15.56 1.35
N THR A 301 12.97 -15.90 2.41
CA THR A 301 12.75 -17.10 3.21
C THR A 301 12.40 -16.76 4.66
N GLU A 302 11.93 -17.74 5.42
CA GLU A 302 11.66 -17.58 6.86
C GLU A 302 12.93 -17.16 7.65
N GLU A 303 14.12 -17.54 7.18
CA GLU A 303 15.39 -17.19 7.80
C GLU A 303 15.71 -15.69 7.64
N ASP A 304 15.14 -15.02 6.66
CA ASP A 304 15.30 -13.58 6.42
C ASP A 304 14.46 -12.72 7.37
N LEU A 305 13.35 -13.27 7.92
CA LEU A 305 12.38 -12.50 8.69
C LEU A 305 12.97 -11.74 9.89
N PRO A 306 13.82 -12.35 10.75
CA PRO A 306 14.37 -11.63 11.89
C PRO A 306 15.14 -10.37 11.44
N LYS A 307 15.99 -10.51 10.41
CA LYS A 307 16.74 -9.39 9.86
C LYS A 307 15.84 -8.35 9.20
N LEU A 308 14.80 -8.77 8.50
CA LEU A 308 13.81 -7.85 7.92
C LEU A 308 13.07 -7.06 9.00
N PHE A 309 12.71 -7.69 10.11
CA PHE A 309 12.06 -7.00 11.22
C PHE A 309 12.97 -5.95 11.84
N ASP A 310 14.25 -6.27 12.04
CA ASP A 310 15.25 -5.30 12.50
C ASP A 310 15.41 -4.12 11.51
N GLN A 311 15.35 -4.39 10.19
CA GLN A 311 15.44 -3.33 9.19
C GLN A 311 14.22 -2.41 9.22
N TYR A 312 13.02 -2.94 9.42
CA TYR A 312 11.82 -2.08 9.56
C TYR A 312 11.89 -1.21 10.82
N GLU A 313 12.35 -1.76 11.95
CA GLU A 313 12.55 -0.98 13.17
C GLU A 313 13.64 0.10 13.00
N LEU A 314 14.75 -0.27 12.38
CA LEU A 314 15.83 0.67 12.06
C LEU A 314 15.33 1.83 11.20
N LEU A 315 14.55 1.52 10.16
CA LEU A 315 13.95 2.54 9.28
C LEU A 315 13.03 3.49 10.04
N ALA A 316 12.12 2.95 10.86
CA ALA A 316 11.18 3.77 11.63
C ALA A 316 11.89 4.72 12.60
N ASN A 317 12.89 4.21 13.33
CA ASN A 317 13.68 5.02 14.25
C ASN A 317 14.54 6.07 13.51
N ASP A 318 15.11 5.74 12.35
CA ASP A 318 15.86 6.71 11.54
C ASP A 318 14.95 7.79 10.98
N MET A 319 13.74 7.45 10.51
CA MET A 319 12.76 8.42 10.04
C MET A 319 12.37 9.41 11.15
N LEU A 320 12.13 8.95 12.38
CA LEU A 320 11.86 9.82 13.52
C LEU A 320 13.06 10.75 13.83
N ARG A 321 14.27 10.20 13.79
CA ARG A 321 15.51 10.99 13.97
C ARG A 321 15.65 12.09 12.90
N ARG A 322 15.42 11.74 11.63
CA ARG A 322 15.45 12.69 10.50
C ARG A 322 14.37 13.77 10.64
N GLN A 323 13.17 13.38 11.03
CA GLN A 323 12.07 14.28 11.27
C GLN A 323 12.40 15.31 12.36
N LYS A 324 12.97 14.85 13.48
CA LYS A 324 13.45 15.73 14.56
C LYS A 324 14.56 16.69 14.09
N ALA A 325 15.40 16.25 13.17
CA ALA A 325 16.46 17.06 12.55
C ALA A 325 15.95 17.99 11.42
N GLY A 326 14.64 18.01 11.14
CA GLY A 326 14.05 18.84 10.07
C GLY A 326 14.39 18.38 8.64
N LYS A 327 14.76 17.12 8.46
CA LYS A 327 15.08 16.49 7.17
C LYS A 327 14.26 15.20 6.99
N PRO A 328 12.93 15.29 7.00
CA PRO A 328 12.09 14.10 6.88
C PRO A 328 12.26 13.42 5.52
N ILE A 329 12.06 12.11 5.51
CA ILE A 329 11.80 11.31 4.31
C ILE A 329 10.44 10.63 4.47
N THR A 330 9.82 10.33 3.35
CA THR A 330 8.58 9.54 3.31
C THR A 330 8.91 8.10 2.94
N PHE A 331 8.41 7.15 3.73
CA PHE A 331 8.36 5.76 3.33
C PHE A 331 6.90 5.38 3.12
N TYR A 332 6.51 5.12 1.87
CA TYR A 332 5.12 4.93 1.46
C TYR A 332 4.33 3.95 2.35
N HIS A 333 5.01 2.86 2.80
CA HIS A 333 4.37 1.83 3.60
C HIS A 333 4.19 2.17 5.09
N TYR A 334 4.70 3.32 5.54
CA TYR A 334 4.48 3.85 6.89
C TYR A 334 3.48 5.00 6.91
N ILE A 335 2.92 5.36 5.75
CA ILE A 335 1.85 6.35 5.68
C ILE A 335 0.60 5.77 6.36
N LEU A 336 0.22 6.40 7.46
CA LEU A 336 -0.94 6.01 8.25
C LEU A 336 -1.67 7.25 8.75
N ASP A 337 -2.94 7.39 8.38
CA ASP A 337 -3.83 8.41 8.92
C ASP A 337 -4.82 7.75 9.89
N LEU A 338 -4.61 7.97 11.20
CA LEU A 338 -5.47 7.43 12.24
C LEU A 338 -6.77 8.23 12.42
N LYS A 339 -6.85 9.46 11.88
CA LYS A 339 -8.01 10.34 12.05
C LYS A 339 -9.00 10.24 10.89
N HIS A 340 -8.46 10.31 9.65
CA HIS A 340 -9.25 10.43 8.44
C HIS A 340 -9.02 9.24 7.49
N GLY A 341 -8.28 8.22 7.92
CA GLY A 341 -7.83 7.08 7.13
C GLY A 341 -8.92 6.50 6.21
N PRO A 342 -8.58 5.57 5.32
CA PRO A 342 -9.49 5.16 4.27
C PRO A 342 -10.83 4.70 4.85
N CYS A 343 -11.92 4.93 4.09
CA CYS A 343 -13.26 4.53 4.51
C CYS A 343 -13.30 3.03 4.82
N ILE A 344 -14.28 2.61 5.62
CA ILE A 344 -14.39 1.22 6.08
C ILE A 344 -14.43 0.21 4.91
N TYR A 345 -15.06 0.54 3.80
CA TYR A 345 -15.08 -0.32 2.60
C TYR A 345 -13.67 -0.62 2.09
N LYS A 346 -12.80 0.38 2.02
CA LYS A 346 -11.40 0.20 1.60
C LYS A 346 -10.59 -0.58 2.63
N ARG A 347 -10.89 -0.41 3.92
CA ARG A 347 -10.28 -1.18 5.01
C ARG A 347 -10.69 -2.67 4.96
N ILE A 348 -11.85 -2.97 4.41
CA ILE A 348 -12.36 -4.34 4.30
C ILE A 348 -11.91 -4.99 2.98
N SER A 349 -12.01 -4.29 1.84
CA SER A 349 -11.82 -4.87 0.49
C SER A 349 -10.50 -4.50 -0.21
N GLY A 350 -9.67 -3.66 0.39
CA GLY A 350 -8.36 -3.30 -0.15
C GLY A 350 -8.40 -2.50 -1.45
N CYS A 351 -7.58 -2.89 -2.44
CA CYS A 351 -7.38 -2.13 -3.67
C CYS A 351 -8.57 -2.17 -4.65
N GLY A 352 -9.51 -3.10 -4.46
CA GLY A 352 -10.66 -3.26 -5.37
C GLY A 352 -10.31 -3.95 -6.70
N SER A 353 -9.24 -4.75 -6.72
CA SER A 353 -8.85 -5.58 -7.87
C SER A 353 -10.05 -6.37 -8.42
N GLY A 354 -10.22 -6.35 -9.74
CA GLY A 354 -11.32 -7.04 -10.44
C GLY A 354 -12.70 -6.38 -10.33
N THR A 355 -12.83 -5.33 -9.52
CA THR A 355 -14.11 -4.63 -9.28
C THR A 355 -14.03 -3.13 -9.53
N GLU A 356 -13.21 -2.43 -8.77
CA GLU A 356 -13.02 -0.98 -8.87
C GLU A 356 -11.75 -0.59 -9.64
N TYR A 357 -10.82 -1.52 -9.75
CA TYR A 357 -9.54 -1.41 -10.44
C TYR A 357 -9.36 -2.58 -11.38
N MET A 358 -8.95 -2.33 -12.62
CA MET A 358 -8.70 -3.34 -13.65
C MET A 358 -7.46 -3.00 -14.47
N ALA A 359 -6.79 -4.04 -14.99
CA ALA A 359 -5.75 -3.88 -16.00
C ALA A 359 -6.34 -4.05 -17.40
N VAL A 360 -5.82 -3.28 -18.37
CA VAL A 360 -6.20 -3.34 -19.78
C VAL A 360 -4.97 -3.68 -20.59
N THR A 361 -5.01 -4.77 -21.35
CA THR A 361 -3.91 -5.18 -22.25
C THR A 361 -3.83 -4.30 -23.49
N PRO A 362 -2.73 -4.36 -24.29
CA PRO A 362 -2.64 -3.65 -25.57
C PRO A 362 -3.76 -4.00 -26.56
N TRP A 363 -4.38 -5.15 -26.39
CA TRP A 363 -5.50 -5.64 -27.23
C TRP A 363 -6.88 -5.36 -26.63
N GLY A 364 -6.95 -4.63 -25.51
CA GLY A 364 -8.20 -4.24 -24.87
C GLY A 364 -8.81 -5.28 -23.94
N ASP A 365 -8.13 -6.37 -23.64
CA ASP A 365 -8.61 -7.37 -22.67
C ASP A 365 -8.56 -6.82 -21.24
N LEU A 366 -9.59 -7.14 -20.44
CA LEU A 366 -9.72 -6.74 -19.06
C LEU A 366 -9.30 -7.88 -18.11
N TYR A 367 -8.46 -7.53 -17.14
CA TYR A 367 -8.00 -8.41 -16.06
C TYR A 367 -8.18 -7.75 -14.69
N PRO A 368 -8.25 -8.53 -13.59
CA PRO A 368 -8.45 -7.97 -12.24
C PRO A 368 -7.36 -6.97 -11.83
N CYS A 369 -6.10 -7.23 -12.17
CA CYS A 369 -4.98 -6.29 -12.06
C CYS A 369 -3.81 -6.76 -12.95
N HIS A 370 -2.73 -5.99 -12.97
CA HIS A 370 -1.54 -6.28 -13.77
C HIS A 370 -0.89 -7.66 -13.46
N GLN A 371 -1.07 -8.17 -12.25
CA GLN A 371 -0.51 -9.47 -11.83
C GLN A 371 -1.25 -10.68 -12.44
N PHE A 372 -2.49 -10.52 -12.88
CA PHE A 372 -3.28 -11.58 -13.49
C PHE A 372 -3.22 -11.57 -15.02
N VAL A 373 -2.59 -10.54 -15.61
CA VAL A 373 -2.50 -10.42 -17.08
C VAL A 373 -1.68 -11.58 -17.66
N GLY A 374 -2.23 -12.22 -18.69
CA GLY A 374 -1.63 -13.39 -19.33
C GLY A 374 -2.19 -14.73 -18.87
N ASP A 375 -2.91 -14.78 -17.74
CA ASP A 375 -3.63 -15.99 -17.33
C ASP A 375 -5.08 -15.95 -17.85
N PRO A 376 -5.44 -16.80 -18.83
CA PRO A 376 -6.78 -16.82 -19.43
C PRO A 376 -7.90 -17.11 -18.42
N ASN A 377 -7.60 -17.76 -17.31
CA ASN A 377 -8.59 -18.07 -16.26
C ASN A 377 -9.08 -16.80 -15.54
N TYR A 378 -8.27 -15.72 -15.57
CA TYR A 378 -8.59 -14.47 -14.91
C TYR A 378 -9.03 -13.36 -15.87
N LYS A 379 -9.30 -13.68 -17.14
CA LYS A 379 -9.86 -12.71 -18.08
C LYS A 379 -11.29 -12.35 -17.70
N LEU A 380 -11.54 -11.05 -17.45
CA LEU A 380 -12.86 -10.51 -17.08
C LEU A 380 -13.74 -10.19 -18.28
N GLY A 381 -13.14 -9.90 -19.42
CA GLY A 381 -13.82 -9.45 -20.63
C GLY A 381 -12.89 -8.58 -21.47
N ASN A 382 -13.44 -7.56 -22.13
CA ASN A 382 -12.68 -6.60 -22.91
C ASN A 382 -13.34 -5.20 -22.88
N VAL A 383 -12.64 -4.18 -23.35
CA VAL A 383 -13.14 -2.79 -23.29
C VAL A 383 -14.33 -2.52 -24.21
N TRP A 384 -14.61 -3.36 -25.20
CA TRP A 384 -15.74 -3.18 -26.12
C TRP A 384 -17.01 -3.82 -25.59
N ASP A 385 -16.94 -5.04 -25.09
CA ASP A 385 -18.07 -5.82 -24.58
C ASP A 385 -18.29 -5.62 -23.08
N GLY A 386 -17.31 -4.98 -22.40
CA GLY A 386 -17.29 -4.81 -20.95
C GLY A 386 -16.88 -6.07 -20.19
N VAL A 387 -17.26 -6.14 -18.92
CA VAL A 387 -17.01 -7.32 -18.06
C VAL A 387 -18.05 -8.39 -18.38
N THR A 388 -17.65 -9.40 -19.13
CA THR A 388 -18.51 -10.54 -19.52
C THR A 388 -18.42 -11.70 -18.53
N ASN A 389 -17.29 -11.90 -17.86
CA ASN A 389 -17.11 -12.90 -16.81
C ASN A 389 -17.51 -12.33 -15.43
N THR A 390 -18.81 -12.15 -15.25
CA THR A 390 -19.39 -11.60 -14.02
C THR A 390 -19.21 -12.51 -12.82
N ALA A 391 -19.17 -13.83 -13.02
CA ALA A 391 -18.92 -14.79 -11.95
C ALA A 391 -17.54 -14.57 -11.33
N LEU A 392 -16.50 -14.47 -12.15
CA LEU A 392 -15.14 -14.18 -11.69
C LEU A 392 -15.06 -12.81 -10.97
N ARG A 393 -15.68 -11.77 -11.55
CA ARG A 393 -15.75 -10.46 -10.88
C ARG A 393 -16.39 -10.56 -9.49
N ASP A 394 -17.46 -11.33 -9.36
CA ASP A 394 -18.17 -11.49 -8.09
C ASP A 394 -17.35 -12.29 -7.07
N GLU A 395 -16.48 -13.22 -7.51
CA GLU A 395 -15.47 -13.84 -6.64
C GLU A 395 -14.47 -12.80 -6.09
N PHE A 396 -14.00 -11.85 -6.93
CA PHE A 396 -13.12 -10.78 -6.46
C PHE A 396 -13.79 -9.84 -5.45
N LYS A 397 -15.11 -9.66 -5.46
CA LYS A 397 -15.83 -8.94 -4.39
C LYS A 397 -15.70 -9.64 -3.04
N LEU A 398 -15.57 -10.96 -3.05
CA LEU A 398 -15.39 -11.77 -1.84
C LEU A 398 -13.94 -11.82 -1.35
N CYS A 399 -12.96 -11.30 -2.12
CA CYS A 399 -11.59 -11.13 -1.64
C CYS A 399 -11.51 -9.99 -0.60
N ASN A 400 -12.14 -10.20 0.55
CA ASN A 400 -12.17 -9.25 1.64
C ASN A 400 -11.76 -9.89 2.97
N VAL A 401 -11.48 -9.06 3.96
CA VAL A 401 -10.93 -9.49 5.24
C VAL A 401 -11.86 -10.41 6.06
N TYR A 402 -13.17 -10.33 5.84
CA TYR A 402 -14.14 -11.17 6.53
C TYR A 402 -14.38 -12.51 5.83
N ALA A 403 -14.12 -12.59 4.54
CA ALA A 403 -14.26 -13.82 3.77
C ALA A 403 -13.05 -14.76 3.92
N ARG A 404 -11.89 -14.24 4.39
CA ARG A 404 -10.67 -15.03 4.58
C ARG A 404 -10.60 -15.61 5.99
N PRO A 405 -10.60 -16.95 6.16
CA PRO A 405 -10.57 -17.57 7.47
C PRO A 405 -9.38 -17.13 8.35
N ASP A 406 -8.19 -17.05 7.76
CA ASP A 406 -6.95 -16.67 8.47
C ASP A 406 -6.92 -15.21 8.92
N CYS A 407 -7.80 -14.37 8.37
CA CYS A 407 -7.91 -12.97 8.78
C CYS A 407 -8.83 -12.75 9.98
N LYS A 408 -9.61 -13.77 10.37
CA LYS A 408 -10.64 -13.65 11.42
C LYS A 408 -10.05 -13.15 12.75
N ASP A 409 -8.90 -13.71 13.15
CA ASP A 409 -8.24 -13.41 14.42
C ASP A 409 -6.98 -12.55 14.24
N CYS A 410 -6.81 -11.93 13.06
CA CYS A 410 -5.66 -11.08 12.77
C CYS A 410 -5.91 -9.66 13.22
N TRP A 411 -5.08 -9.14 14.13
CA TRP A 411 -5.18 -7.77 14.62
C TRP A 411 -4.97 -6.71 13.52
N ALA A 412 -4.17 -7.03 12.49
CA ALA A 412 -3.88 -6.09 11.41
C ALA A 412 -4.97 -6.07 10.30
N ARG A 413 -6.06 -6.82 10.46
CA ARG A 413 -7.09 -7.07 9.43
C ARG A 413 -7.64 -5.80 8.79
N LEU A 414 -7.98 -4.77 9.57
CA LEU A 414 -8.56 -3.51 9.07
C LEU A 414 -7.52 -2.51 8.54
N TYR A 415 -6.24 -2.84 8.64
CA TYR A 415 -5.13 -2.12 7.99
C TYR A 415 -4.67 -2.82 6.72
N CYS A 416 -4.64 -4.17 6.73
CA CYS A 416 -4.21 -5.00 5.63
C CYS A 416 -5.31 -5.21 4.57
N ALA A 417 -6.58 -5.15 4.96
CA ALA A 417 -7.74 -5.41 4.11
C ALA A 417 -7.72 -6.81 3.45
N GLY A 418 -7.15 -7.81 4.12
CA GLY A 418 -7.07 -9.20 3.63
C GLY A 418 -5.89 -9.49 2.69
N GLY A 419 -5.00 -8.52 2.44
CA GLY A 419 -3.83 -8.71 1.60
C GLY A 419 -4.11 -8.65 0.09
N CYS A 420 -3.16 -9.13 -0.70
CA CYS A 420 -3.21 -9.13 -2.16
C CYS A 420 -3.75 -10.45 -2.70
N ALA A 421 -4.81 -10.41 -3.53
CA ALA A 421 -5.39 -11.60 -4.14
C ALA A 421 -4.40 -12.32 -5.08
N ALA A 422 -3.54 -11.57 -5.79
CA ALA A 422 -2.51 -12.18 -6.63
C ALA A 422 -1.45 -12.91 -5.82
N ASN A 423 -0.96 -12.28 -4.72
CA ASN A 423 -0.01 -12.95 -3.83
C ASN A 423 -0.62 -14.19 -3.17
N ALA A 424 -1.90 -14.14 -2.81
CA ALA A 424 -2.64 -15.29 -2.30
C ALA A 424 -2.66 -16.42 -3.33
N LEU A 425 -3.04 -16.11 -4.59
CA LEU A 425 -3.03 -17.08 -5.68
C LEU A 425 -1.64 -17.71 -5.88
N HIS A 426 -0.59 -16.90 -5.95
CA HIS A 426 0.77 -17.41 -6.16
C HIS A 426 1.26 -18.30 -5.01
N ALA A 427 0.84 -18.00 -3.77
CA ALA A 427 1.27 -18.74 -2.58
C ALA A 427 0.44 -20.00 -2.33
N THR A 428 -0.85 -19.99 -2.66
CA THR A 428 -1.81 -21.03 -2.23
C THR A 428 -2.58 -21.70 -3.38
N GLY A 429 -2.51 -21.13 -4.60
CA GLY A 429 -3.35 -21.55 -5.72
C GLY A 429 -4.79 -21.01 -5.67
N ASP A 430 -5.12 -20.15 -4.69
CA ASP A 430 -6.46 -19.62 -4.46
C ASP A 430 -6.39 -18.10 -4.18
N ILE A 431 -7.22 -17.30 -4.86
CA ILE A 431 -7.34 -15.85 -4.61
C ILE A 431 -7.87 -15.53 -3.21
N HIS A 432 -8.57 -16.47 -2.56
CA HIS A 432 -9.10 -16.36 -1.20
C HIS A 432 -8.12 -16.86 -0.13
N GLY A 433 -7.00 -17.46 -0.52
CA GLY A 433 -5.95 -17.88 0.41
C GLY A 433 -5.21 -16.71 1.05
N THR A 434 -4.21 -17.00 1.86
CA THR A 434 -3.33 -15.99 2.49
C THR A 434 -1.87 -16.27 2.18
N TYR A 435 -1.14 -15.20 1.87
CA TYR A 435 0.32 -15.25 1.74
C TYR A 435 0.94 -14.99 3.12
N GLU A 436 1.15 -16.05 3.92
CA GLU A 436 1.53 -15.95 5.33
C GLU A 436 2.85 -15.19 5.55
N TYR A 437 3.85 -15.38 4.70
CA TYR A 437 5.09 -14.60 4.74
C TYR A 437 4.81 -13.10 4.65
N GLY A 438 3.99 -12.70 3.68
CA GLY A 438 3.53 -11.31 3.52
C GLY A 438 2.75 -10.81 4.72
N CYS A 439 1.95 -11.66 5.37
CA CYS A 439 1.23 -11.33 6.61
C CYS A 439 2.20 -10.98 7.74
N LYS A 440 3.29 -11.76 7.93
CA LYS A 440 4.31 -11.50 8.96
C LYS A 440 5.01 -10.16 8.71
N VAL A 441 5.44 -9.91 7.48
CA VAL A 441 6.08 -8.66 7.07
C VAL A 441 5.14 -7.47 7.24
N PHE A 442 3.87 -7.60 6.84
CA PHE A 442 2.88 -6.54 6.97
C PHE A 442 2.61 -6.18 8.45
N ARG A 443 2.43 -7.18 9.30
CA ARG A 443 2.23 -6.95 10.75
C ARG A 443 3.38 -6.14 11.34
N LYS A 444 4.63 -6.52 11.04
CA LYS A 444 5.80 -5.77 11.52
C LYS A 444 5.86 -4.34 11.00
N ARG A 445 5.58 -4.13 9.71
CA ARG A 445 5.50 -2.77 9.13
C ARG A 445 4.45 -1.93 9.83
N MET A 446 3.30 -2.51 10.14
CA MET A 446 2.20 -1.79 10.80
C MET A 446 2.53 -1.43 12.25
N GLU A 447 3.19 -2.33 13.01
CA GLU A 447 3.69 -2.00 14.36
C GLU A 447 4.64 -0.81 14.33
N CYS A 448 5.58 -0.77 13.36
CA CYS A 448 6.47 0.35 13.18
C CYS A 448 5.73 1.65 12.81
N ALA A 449 4.77 1.59 11.90
CA ALA A 449 3.97 2.75 11.51
C ALA A 449 3.14 3.32 12.68
N LEU A 450 2.49 2.46 13.46
CA LEU A 450 1.74 2.85 14.66
C LEU A 450 2.66 3.45 15.73
N MET A 451 3.85 2.85 15.96
CA MET A 451 4.85 3.40 16.88
C MET A 451 5.27 4.81 16.46
N MET A 452 5.49 5.05 15.17
CA MET A 452 5.83 6.40 14.68
C MET A 452 4.70 7.41 14.96
N GLN A 453 3.42 7.02 14.77
CA GLN A 453 2.28 7.87 15.09
C GLN A 453 2.21 8.21 16.59
N VAL A 454 2.48 7.23 17.45
CA VAL A 454 2.57 7.43 18.90
C VAL A 454 3.70 8.39 19.24
N ALA A 455 4.91 8.17 18.72
CA ALA A 455 6.06 9.04 18.95
C ALA A 455 5.78 10.50 18.51
N GLN A 456 5.19 10.69 17.33
CA GLN A 456 4.80 12.00 16.79
C GLN A 456 3.72 12.69 17.65
N ARG A 457 2.84 11.92 18.26
CA ARG A 457 1.79 12.47 19.13
C ARG A 457 2.34 12.94 20.48
N LEU A 458 3.32 12.22 21.02
CA LEU A 458 3.88 12.47 22.35
C LEU A 458 5.03 13.51 22.32
N ASP A 459 5.75 13.66 21.22
CA ASP A 459 6.86 14.61 21.07
C ASP A 459 6.47 15.77 20.14
N PRO A 460 6.27 17.01 20.69
CA PRO A 460 5.89 18.18 19.89
C PRO A 460 6.91 18.55 18.81
N GLU A 461 8.21 18.24 18.97
CA GLU A 461 9.22 18.50 17.95
C GLU A 461 9.03 17.57 16.73
N LEU A 462 8.67 16.31 16.99
CA LEU A 462 8.30 15.37 15.94
C LEU A 462 7.01 15.82 15.24
N ALA A 463 5.98 16.20 16.01
CA ALA A 463 4.70 16.65 15.47
C ALA A 463 4.86 17.85 14.50
N LYS A 464 5.75 18.80 14.82
CA LYS A 464 6.00 20.01 14.01
C LYS A 464 6.52 19.67 12.61
N ASN A 465 7.38 18.67 12.50
CA ASN A 465 8.05 18.27 11.27
C ASN A 465 7.44 17.01 10.64
N ALA A 466 6.25 16.58 11.10
CA ALA A 466 5.56 15.44 10.52
C ALA A 466 5.17 15.72 9.07
N VAL A 467 5.42 14.75 8.22
CA VAL A 467 4.95 14.81 6.82
C VAL A 467 3.42 14.77 6.85
N LYS A 468 2.79 15.80 6.31
CA LYS A 468 1.33 15.87 6.21
C LYS A 468 0.92 15.21 4.90
N PHE A 469 0.05 14.23 5.00
CA PHE A 469 -0.61 13.65 3.85
C PHE A 469 -1.98 14.30 3.71
N GLU A 470 -2.24 14.93 2.58
CA GLU A 470 -3.59 15.31 2.22
C GLU A 470 -4.30 14.04 1.77
N SER A 471 -5.33 13.63 2.48
CA SER A 471 -6.18 12.52 2.04
C SER A 471 -7.00 13.02 0.86
N ASP A 472 -6.67 12.57 -0.35
CA ASP A 472 -7.43 12.83 -1.59
C ASP A 472 -8.81 12.13 -1.60
N CYS A 473 -9.48 12.04 -0.47
CA CYS A 473 -10.86 11.59 -0.40
C CYS A 473 -11.81 12.74 -0.73
N ASP A 474 -11.90 13.12 -2.02
CA ASP A 474 -12.91 14.06 -2.54
C ASP A 474 -14.36 13.52 -2.45
N GLY A 475 -14.68 12.70 -1.48
CA GLY A 475 -16.01 12.12 -1.29
C GLY A 475 -16.51 12.10 0.13
N CYS A 476 -15.64 12.42 1.11
CA CYS A 476 -16.01 12.49 2.53
C CYS A 476 -15.89 13.95 2.98
N GLY A 477 -16.74 14.84 2.42
CA GLY A 477 -16.86 16.22 2.89
C GLY A 477 -17.33 16.24 4.34
N GLU A 478 -16.78 17.14 5.13
CA GLU A 478 -17.26 17.47 6.47
C GLU A 478 -18.77 17.73 6.41
N GLY A 479 -19.59 16.85 7.00
CA GLY A 479 -21.00 17.12 7.24
C GLY A 479 -22.02 16.17 6.63
N ASN A 480 -21.74 14.87 6.50
CA ASN A 480 -22.81 13.89 6.33
C ASN A 480 -22.42 12.55 6.98
N ASP A 481 -22.91 12.36 8.19
CA ASP A 481 -22.94 11.05 8.87
C ASP A 481 -23.88 10.12 8.08
N GLY A 482 -23.36 9.45 7.08
CA GLY A 482 -24.12 8.43 6.38
C GLY A 482 -24.23 8.61 4.87
N ALA A 483 -23.12 8.63 4.15
CA ALA A 483 -23.16 8.25 2.74
C ALA A 483 -21.75 8.21 2.10
N CYS A 484 -20.99 7.20 2.38
CA CYS A 484 -20.26 6.53 1.32
C CYS A 484 -21.30 5.69 0.55
N GLU A 485 -22.41 6.34 0.21
CA GLU A 485 -23.48 5.71 -0.55
C GLU A 485 -23.21 5.82 -2.05
N LYS A 486 -23.30 4.64 -2.63
CA LYS A 486 -23.70 4.26 -3.99
C LYS A 486 -22.58 4.26 -5.01
#